data_3a157d6a76fb1f62ec14910e9f34acc7
#
_entry.id   3a157d6a76fb1f62ec14910e9f34acc7
#
_cell.length_a   1.000
_cell.length_b   1.000
_cell.length_c   1.000
_cell.angle_alpha   90.00
_cell.angle_beta   90.00
_cell.angle_gamma   90.00
#
_symmetry.space_group_name_H-M   'P 1'
#
loop_
_entity.id
_entity.type
_entity.pdbx_description
1 polymer ?
#
loop_
_entity_poly.entity_id
_entity_poly.type
_entity_poly.pdbx_seq_one_letter_code
_entity_poly.pdbx_strand_id
1 'polypeptide(L)'
;WINGTGYLQVLYEKYNMKFPKYISGGSVATAAFWIAEILEVEKIILVGQDLSYDGEMTHAGKIKQNVGWKDSQEIYVEGINGDKVKTRADWLNFIKWFENAVERVKGKTDVIDATEGGAKIAGTLIMPLRDAIERYCNKEFKFSKILKELPVTFDERVYTKLCNDIYSIKNGLVEISKAAKKGSMS
;
A
#
# COMPACT_ATOMS: atom_id res chain seq x y z
N TRP A 1 4.20 9.06 0.98
CA TRP A 1 2.98 8.61 0.28
C TRP A 1 1.81 9.19 1.01
N ILE A 2 1.17 10.16 0.39
CA ILE A 2 0.19 10.92 1.11
C ILE A 2 -1.08 10.82 0.29
N ASN A 3 -2.07 10.14 0.84
CA ASN A 3 -3.43 10.29 0.38
C ASN A 3 -3.71 11.79 0.37
N GLY A 4 -3.90 12.36 -0.81
CA GLY A 4 -4.11 13.79 -1.00
C GLY A 4 -5.43 14.26 -0.43
N THR A 5 -5.66 14.04 0.86
CA THR A 5 -6.83 14.53 1.59
C THR A 5 -6.44 15.75 2.40
N GLY A 6 -7.26 16.77 2.32
CA GLY A 6 -7.12 17.97 3.13
C GLY A 6 -5.97 18.89 2.65
N TYR A 7 -5.15 19.35 3.61
CA TYR A 7 -4.16 20.42 3.40
C TYR A 7 -3.12 20.12 2.31
N LEU A 8 -2.70 18.89 2.17
CA LEU A 8 -1.72 18.49 1.14
C LEU A 8 -2.26 18.63 -0.27
N GLN A 9 -3.54 18.35 -0.49
CA GLN A 9 -4.16 18.58 -1.79
C GLN A 9 -4.13 20.08 -2.15
N VAL A 10 -4.42 20.96 -1.18
CA VAL A 10 -4.32 22.42 -1.39
C VAL A 10 -2.90 22.84 -1.76
N LEU A 11 -1.87 22.25 -1.12
CA LEU A 11 -0.48 22.55 -1.48
C LEU A 11 -0.14 22.04 -2.88
N TYR A 12 -0.58 20.85 -3.25
CA TYR A 12 -0.34 20.29 -4.59
C TYR A 12 -0.97 21.15 -5.68
N GLU A 13 -2.21 21.60 -5.47
CA GLU A 13 -2.91 22.50 -6.39
C GLU A 13 -2.18 23.87 -6.48
N LYS A 14 -1.79 24.44 -5.33
CA LYS A 14 -1.06 25.70 -5.25
C LYS A 14 0.26 25.70 -6.03
N TYR A 15 0.98 24.57 -6.00
CA TYR A 15 2.29 24.42 -6.65
C TYR A 15 2.23 23.69 -7.99
N ASN A 16 1.00 23.44 -8.52
CA ASN A 16 0.79 22.72 -9.77
C ASN A 16 1.53 21.36 -9.81
N MET A 17 1.61 20.69 -8.66
CA MET A 17 2.25 19.39 -8.54
C MET A 17 1.29 18.32 -9.02
N LYS A 18 1.68 17.56 -10.03
CA LYS A 18 0.89 16.45 -10.55
C LYS A 18 1.23 15.19 -9.77
N PHE A 19 0.26 14.66 -9.05
CA PHE A 19 0.36 13.33 -8.44
C PHE A 19 -0.65 12.39 -9.10
N PRO A 20 -0.24 11.18 -9.43
CA PRO A 20 -1.18 10.18 -9.89
C PRO A 20 -2.23 9.92 -8.80
N LYS A 21 -3.49 9.74 -9.19
CA LYS A 21 -4.54 9.38 -8.25
C LYS A 21 -4.17 8.06 -7.60
N TYR A 22 -3.97 8.09 -6.28
CA TYR A 22 -3.64 6.90 -5.52
C TYR A 22 -4.92 6.11 -5.21
N ILE A 23 -4.97 4.86 -5.66
CA ILE A 23 -6.04 3.93 -5.33
C ILE A 23 -5.59 3.16 -4.08
N SER A 24 -5.95 3.69 -2.91
CA SER A 24 -5.58 3.08 -1.64
C SER A 24 -6.45 1.89 -1.29
N GLY A 25 -5.79 0.78 -0.92
CA GLY A 25 -6.44 -0.36 -0.26
C GLY A 25 -6.23 -0.36 1.25
N GLY A 26 -5.47 0.60 1.79
CA GLY A 26 -5.23 0.74 3.22
C GLY A 26 -4.02 -0.03 3.76
N SER A 27 -3.25 -0.74 2.92
CA SER A 27 -2.02 -1.42 3.32
C SER A 27 -0.84 -1.02 2.42
N VAL A 28 0.39 -1.25 2.90
CA VAL A 28 1.61 -1.03 2.10
C VAL A 28 1.64 -1.94 0.86
N ALA A 29 1.16 -3.17 0.98
CA ALA A 29 1.10 -4.12 -0.13
C ALA A 29 0.16 -3.65 -1.25
N THR A 30 -1.00 -3.07 -0.90
CA THR A 30 -1.91 -2.48 -1.88
C THR A 30 -1.30 -1.25 -2.55
N ALA A 31 -0.48 -0.47 -1.84
CA ALA A 31 0.27 0.63 -2.41
C ALA A 31 1.35 0.14 -3.39
N ALA A 32 2.08 -0.90 -3.04
CA ALA A 32 3.10 -1.51 -3.91
C ALA A 32 2.48 -2.07 -5.19
N PHE A 33 1.34 -2.76 -5.10
CA PHE A 33 0.60 -3.25 -6.26
C PHE A 33 0.20 -2.09 -7.19
N TRP A 34 -0.37 -1.02 -6.64
CA TRP A 34 -0.77 0.15 -7.42
C TRP A 34 0.43 0.81 -8.13
N ILE A 35 1.62 0.85 -7.50
CA ILE A 35 2.83 1.34 -8.16
C ILE A 35 3.20 0.43 -9.35
N ALA A 36 3.16 -0.89 -9.16
CA ALA A 36 3.44 -1.84 -10.23
C ALA A 36 2.44 -1.68 -11.39
N GLU A 37 1.15 -1.45 -11.10
CA GLU A 37 0.11 -1.13 -12.08
C GLU A 37 0.45 0.13 -12.89
N ILE A 38 0.88 1.23 -12.24
CA ILE A 38 1.30 2.47 -12.92
C ILE A 38 2.56 2.26 -13.78
N LEU A 39 3.48 1.44 -13.31
CA LEU A 39 4.70 1.11 -14.05
C LEU A 39 4.43 0.15 -15.22
N GLU A 40 3.19 -0.30 -15.40
CA GLU A 40 2.76 -1.21 -16.46
C GLU A 40 3.66 -2.45 -16.57
N VAL A 41 4.03 -3.04 -15.41
CA VAL A 41 4.87 -4.23 -15.37
C VAL A 41 4.15 -5.43 -15.98
N GLU A 42 4.87 -6.32 -16.66
CA GLU A 42 4.28 -7.51 -17.26
C GLU A 42 3.81 -8.54 -16.23
N LYS A 43 4.50 -8.59 -15.06
CA LYS A 43 4.23 -9.57 -14.01
C LYS A 43 4.27 -8.91 -12.63
N ILE A 44 3.32 -9.30 -11.78
CA ILE A 44 3.32 -8.98 -10.34
C ILE A 44 3.33 -10.30 -9.58
N ILE A 45 4.32 -10.50 -8.71
CA ILE A 45 4.42 -11.69 -7.86
C ILE A 45 4.11 -11.29 -6.43
N LEU A 46 3.01 -11.81 -5.89
CA LEU A 46 2.64 -11.64 -4.49
C LEU A 46 3.36 -12.67 -3.63
N VAL A 47 4.05 -12.21 -2.60
CA VAL A 47 4.79 -13.05 -1.65
C VAL A 47 4.42 -12.63 -0.23
N GLY A 48 4.04 -13.59 0.62
CA GLY A 48 3.68 -13.32 2.01
C GLY A 48 2.39 -12.52 2.18
N GLN A 49 1.44 -12.65 1.25
CA GLN A 49 0.11 -12.05 1.35
C GLN A 49 -0.91 -13.07 1.90
N ASP A 50 -0.61 -13.66 3.06
CA ASP A 50 -1.41 -14.71 3.66
C ASP A 50 -2.87 -14.28 3.91
N LEU A 51 -3.10 -13.07 4.38
CA LEU A 51 -4.41 -12.47 4.67
C LEU A 51 -5.34 -13.41 5.46
N SER A 52 -4.73 -14.32 6.21
CA SER A 52 -5.37 -15.31 7.08
C SER A 52 -4.50 -15.56 8.31
N TYR A 53 -5.09 -16.19 9.30
CA TYR A 53 -4.37 -16.68 10.47
C TYR A 53 -3.67 -18.00 10.14
N ASP A 54 -2.43 -18.14 10.61
CA ASP A 54 -1.76 -19.42 10.73
C ASP A 54 -1.87 -19.88 12.20
N GLY A 55 -2.87 -20.71 12.49
CA GLY A 55 -3.25 -21.01 13.87
C GLY A 55 -3.70 -19.73 14.62
N GLU A 56 -2.95 -19.33 15.67
CA GLU A 56 -3.21 -18.11 16.45
C GLU A 56 -2.33 -16.93 16.03
N MET A 57 -1.49 -17.08 15.00
CA MET A 57 -0.51 -16.07 14.60
C MET A 57 -1.02 -15.20 13.45
N THR A 58 -0.68 -13.92 13.48
CA THR A 58 -1.10 -12.91 12.49
C THR A 58 0.00 -12.56 11.49
N HIS A 59 1.25 -12.93 11.75
CA HIS A 59 2.40 -12.65 10.90
C HIS A 59 3.44 -13.77 10.98
N ALA A 60 4.26 -13.91 9.95
CA ALA A 60 5.42 -14.78 9.96
C ALA A 60 6.36 -14.37 11.11
N GLY A 61 6.47 -15.24 12.14
CA GLY A 61 7.26 -15.01 13.33
C GLY A 61 6.43 -15.06 14.61
N LYS A 62 7.11 -15.27 15.75
CA LYS A 62 6.50 -15.51 17.07
C LYS A 62 5.85 -14.27 17.72
N ILE A 63 5.37 -13.29 16.96
CA ILE A 63 4.73 -12.10 17.51
C ILE A 63 3.27 -12.42 17.76
N LYS A 64 2.93 -12.83 18.99
CA LYS A 64 1.55 -12.80 19.47
C LYS A 64 1.17 -11.32 19.62
N GLN A 65 0.50 -10.76 18.64
CA GLN A 65 -0.18 -9.49 18.88
C GLN A 65 -1.43 -9.79 19.73
N ASN A 66 -1.38 -9.40 21.00
CA ASN A 66 -2.58 -9.19 21.80
C ASN A 66 -3.33 -7.99 21.23
N VAL A 67 -3.96 -8.17 20.07
CA VAL A 67 -4.88 -7.17 19.54
C VAL A 67 -6.15 -7.32 20.35
N GLY A 68 -6.45 -6.35 21.20
CA GLY A 68 -7.65 -6.28 22.04
C GLY A 68 -8.95 -6.11 21.25
N TRP A 69 -8.96 -6.47 20.00
CA TRP A 69 -10.14 -6.58 19.17
C TRP A 69 -10.64 -8.03 19.30
N LYS A 70 -11.61 -8.23 20.20
CA LYS A 70 -12.45 -9.42 20.13
C LYS A 70 -13.28 -9.27 18.86
N ASP A 71 -12.81 -9.85 17.75
CA ASP A 71 -13.66 -10.07 16.58
C ASP A 71 -14.84 -10.93 17.04
N SER A 72 -16.00 -10.31 17.12
CA SER A 72 -17.24 -10.96 17.57
C SER A 72 -17.77 -11.99 16.56
N GLN A 73 -17.16 -12.09 15.38
CA GLN A 73 -17.51 -13.05 14.34
C GLN A 73 -16.26 -13.66 13.71
N GLU A 74 -16.19 -14.98 13.71
CA GLU A 74 -15.18 -15.71 12.95
C GLU A 74 -15.53 -15.66 11.46
N ILE A 75 -14.63 -15.11 10.65
CA ILE A 75 -14.79 -15.04 9.20
C ILE A 75 -13.88 -16.11 8.58
N TYR A 76 -14.44 -16.89 7.68
CA TYR A 76 -13.70 -17.90 6.92
C TYR A 76 -13.81 -17.61 5.44
N VAL A 77 -12.70 -17.78 4.72
CA VAL A 77 -12.59 -17.62 3.26
C VAL A 77 -11.94 -18.87 2.65
N GLU A 78 -12.02 -19.00 1.33
CA GLU A 78 -11.30 -20.04 0.61
C GLU A 78 -9.78 -19.80 0.73
N GLY A 79 -9.05 -20.84 1.10
CA GLY A 79 -7.59 -20.85 1.12
C GLY A 79 -7.00 -21.19 -0.23
N ILE A 80 -5.71 -20.91 -0.40
CA ILE A 80 -4.96 -21.18 -1.64
C ILE A 80 -4.97 -22.67 -2.02
N ASN A 81 -5.06 -23.55 -1.03
CA ASN A 81 -5.09 -25.00 -1.20
C ASN A 81 -6.53 -25.57 -1.29
N GLY A 82 -7.55 -24.72 -1.35
CA GLY A 82 -8.96 -25.12 -1.42
C GLY A 82 -9.59 -25.44 -0.07
N ASP A 83 -8.87 -25.28 1.03
CA ASP A 83 -9.36 -25.37 2.40
C ASP A 83 -10.07 -24.09 2.84
N LYS A 84 -10.63 -24.09 4.05
CA LYS A 84 -11.16 -22.88 4.68
C LYS A 84 -10.16 -22.33 5.66
N VAL A 85 -9.74 -21.09 5.44
CA VAL A 85 -8.82 -20.38 6.33
C VAL A 85 -9.53 -19.25 7.07
N LYS A 86 -9.16 -19.06 8.34
CA LYS A 86 -9.71 -17.99 9.18
C LYS A 86 -9.07 -16.66 8.79
N THR A 87 -9.90 -15.64 8.59
CA THR A 87 -9.46 -14.27 8.34
C THR A 87 -10.16 -13.28 9.25
N ARG A 88 -9.99 -12.00 9.05
CA ARG A 88 -10.66 -10.92 9.78
C ARG A 88 -11.16 -9.83 8.81
N ALA A 89 -12.02 -8.95 9.31
CA ALA A 89 -12.75 -8.00 8.46
C ALA A 89 -11.85 -7.08 7.63
N ASP A 90 -10.75 -6.57 8.19
CA ASP A 90 -9.80 -5.72 7.46
C ASP A 90 -9.02 -6.51 6.40
N TRP A 91 -8.63 -7.76 6.69
CA TRP A 91 -7.98 -8.61 5.68
C TRP A 91 -8.94 -9.04 4.58
N LEU A 92 -10.20 -9.29 4.90
CA LEU A 92 -11.23 -9.54 3.87
C LEU A 92 -11.37 -8.34 2.92
N ASN A 93 -11.27 -7.10 3.44
CA ASN A 93 -11.25 -5.91 2.60
C ASN A 93 -10.00 -5.85 1.70
N PHE A 94 -8.83 -6.29 2.20
CA PHE A 94 -7.62 -6.38 1.38
C PHE A 94 -7.73 -7.46 0.31
N ILE A 95 -8.28 -8.65 0.63
CA ILE A 95 -8.56 -9.70 -0.36
C ILE A 95 -9.40 -9.12 -1.50
N LYS A 96 -10.54 -8.51 -1.19
CA LYS A 96 -11.44 -7.89 -2.18
C LYS A 96 -10.77 -6.78 -2.97
N TRP A 97 -9.91 -5.99 -2.33
CA TRP A 97 -9.14 -4.95 -3.02
C TRP A 97 -8.18 -5.56 -4.04
N PHE A 98 -7.44 -6.62 -3.67
CA PHE A 98 -6.54 -7.32 -4.59
C PHE A 98 -7.30 -7.97 -5.75
N GLU A 99 -8.42 -8.64 -5.49
CA GLU A 99 -9.27 -9.23 -6.53
C GLU A 99 -9.72 -8.18 -7.56
N ASN A 100 -10.18 -7.03 -7.10
CA ASN A 100 -10.52 -5.90 -7.97
C ASN A 100 -9.29 -5.36 -8.71
N ALA A 101 -8.13 -5.32 -8.08
CA ALA A 101 -6.90 -4.87 -8.71
C ALA A 101 -6.43 -5.84 -9.80
N VAL A 102 -6.50 -7.14 -9.54
CA VAL A 102 -6.22 -8.21 -10.51
C VAL A 102 -7.12 -8.08 -11.74
N GLU A 103 -8.41 -7.86 -11.55
CA GLU A 103 -9.35 -7.70 -12.67
C GLU A 103 -9.06 -6.42 -13.49
N ARG A 104 -8.64 -5.31 -12.83
CA ARG A 104 -8.25 -4.07 -13.54
C ARG A 104 -7.05 -4.25 -14.46
N VAL A 105 -6.07 -5.07 -14.06
CA VAL A 105 -4.84 -5.27 -14.85
C VAL A 105 -4.93 -6.44 -15.82
N LYS A 106 -6.04 -7.17 -15.81
CA LYS A 106 -6.27 -8.35 -16.62
C LYS A 106 -6.03 -8.10 -18.11
N GLY A 107 -5.28 -9.01 -18.73
CA GLY A 107 -4.88 -8.91 -20.14
C GLY A 107 -3.70 -7.97 -20.41
N LYS A 108 -3.19 -7.28 -19.39
CA LYS A 108 -1.97 -6.47 -19.48
C LYS A 108 -0.87 -6.99 -18.58
N THR A 109 -1.21 -7.34 -17.34
CA THR A 109 -0.28 -7.80 -16.30
C THR A 109 -0.76 -9.14 -15.76
N ASP A 110 0.10 -10.15 -15.72
CA ASP A 110 -0.20 -11.38 -15.03
C ASP A 110 0.14 -11.22 -13.55
N VAL A 111 -0.82 -11.58 -12.69
CA VAL A 111 -0.63 -11.54 -11.24
C VAL A 111 -0.48 -12.96 -10.72
N ILE A 112 0.67 -13.23 -10.12
CA ILE A 112 1.06 -14.51 -9.58
C ILE A 112 0.94 -14.47 -8.06
N ASP A 113 0.24 -15.42 -7.46
CA ASP A 113 0.24 -15.62 -6.02
C ASP A 113 1.21 -16.74 -5.66
N ALA A 114 2.35 -16.35 -5.12
CA ALA A 114 3.43 -17.23 -4.69
C ALA A 114 3.60 -17.21 -3.16
N THR A 115 2.50 -16.98 -2.44
CA THR A 115 2.49 -16.90 -0.97
C THR A 115 2.62 -18.28 -0.32
N GLU A 116 2.24 -19.36 -1.04
CA GLU A 116 2.33 -20.77 -0.61
C GLU A 116 1.43 -21.13 0.58
N GLY A 117 0.47 -20.25 0.95
CA GLY A 117 -0.52 -20.47 2.01
C GLY A 117 -1.50 -19.30 2.12
N GLY A 118 -2.38 -19.37 3.11
CA GLY A 118 -3.30 -18.29 3.41
C GLY A 118 -4.55 -18.22 2.54
N ALA A 119 -5.18 -17.05 2.53
CA ALA A 119 -6.40 -16.80 1.79
C ALA A 119 -6.13 -16.70 0.28
N LYS A 120 -6.97 -17.32 -0.52
CA LYS A 120 -6.91 -17.25 -1.97
C LYS A 120 -7.36 -15.88 -2.46
N ILE A 121 -6.58 -15.29 -3.35
CA ILE A 121 -6.93 -14.06 -4.07
C ILE A 121 -7.43 -14.48 -5.46
N ALA A 122 -8.71 -14.33 -5.71
CA ALA A 122 -9.30 -14.76 -6.97
C ALA A 122 -8.72 -14.02 -8.17
N GLY A 123 -8.54 -14.75 -9.28
CA GLY A 123 -7.98 -14.21 -10.52
C GLY A 123 -6.45 -14.25 -10.61
N THR A 124 -5.74 -14.61 -9.55
CA THR A 124 -4.30 -14.80 -9.57
C THR A 124 -3.92 -16.18 -10.11
N LEU A 125 -2.71 -16.29 -10.65
CA LEU A 125 -2.08 -17.56 -11.01
C LEU A 125 -1.31 -18.08 -9.79
N ILE A 126 -1.80 -19.16 -9.18
CA ILE A 126 -1.16 -19.76 -8.00
C ILE A 126 0.01 -20.64 -8.45
N MET A 127 1.19 -20.41 -7.88
CA MET A 127 2.37 -21.28 -8.08
C MET A 127 3.35 -21.16 -6.93
N PRO A 128 4.22 -22.19 -6.72
CA PRO A 128 5.29 -22.11 -5.73
C PRO A 128 6.25 -20.95 -6.03
N LEU A 129 6.78 -20.30 -4.99
CA LEU A 129 7.71 -19.18 -5.12
C LEU A 129 8.96 -19.56 -5.93
N ARG A 130 9.46 -20.78 -5.74
CA ARG A 130 10.60 -21.30 -6.52
C ARG A 130 10.30 -21.25 -8.01
N ASP A 131 9.14 -21.76 -8.43
CA ASP A 131 8.74 -21.81 -9.84
C ASP A 131 8.54 -20.41 -10.42
N ALA A 132 7.99 -19.49 -9.61
CA ALA A 132 7.84 -18.10 -10.00
C ALA A 132 9.21 -17.43 -10.25
N ILE A 133 10.18 -17.66 -9.35
CA ILE A 133 11.55 -17.14 -9.49
C ILE A 133 12.23 -17.74 -10.73
N GLU A 134 12.22 -19.06 -10.89
CA GLU A 134 12.86 -19.73 -12.03
C GLU A 134 12.27 -19.27 -13.38
N ARG A 135 10.96 -19.06 -13.42
CA ARG A 135 10.24 -18.71 -14.65
C ARG A 135 10.34 -17.24 -15.01
N TYR A 136 10.29 -16.33 -14.03
CA TYR A 136 10.11 -14.90 -14.27
C TYR A 136 11.27 -14.02 -13.80
N CYS A 137 12.14 -14.49 -12.90
CA CYS A 137 13.23 -13.69 -12.33
C CYS A 137 14.61 -14.07 -12.89
N ASN A 138 14.67 -14.57 -14.12
CA ASN A 138 15.91 -15.08 -14.75
C ASN A 138 16.73 -14.01 -15.50
N LYS A 139 16.29 -12.76 -15.51
CA LYS A 139 16.99 -11.64 -16.15
C LYS A 139 17.60 -10.73 -15.10
N GLU A 140 18.89 -10.41 -15.25
CA GLU A 140 19.52 -9.37 -14.44
C GLU A 140 18.96 -8.00 -14.84
N PHE A 141 18.40 -7.28 -13.85
CA PHE A 141 17.85 -5.96 -14.04
C PHE A 141 18.66 -4.91 -13.27
N LYS A 142 19.36 -4.02 -14.02
CA LYS A 142 20.18 -2.95 -13.41
C LYS A 142 19.35 -1.71 -13.10
N PHE A 143 18.52 -1.79 -12.07
CA PHE A 143 17.64 -0.70 -11.67
C PHE A 143 18.39 0.61 -11.36
N SER A 144 19.59 0.51 -10.80
CA SER A 144 20.45 1.67 -10.50
C SER A 144 20.85 2.48 -11.74
N LYS A 145 20.96 1.82 -12.92
CA LYS A 145 21.26 2.52 -14.18
C LYS A 145 20.04 3.34 -14.62
N ILE A 146 18.86 2.75 -14.57
CA ILE A 146 17.61 3.43 -14.95
C ILE A 146 17.35 4.62 -14.06
N LEU A 147 17.52 4.48 -12.73
CA LEU A 147 17.34 5.58 -11.78
C LEU A 147 18.27 6.78 -12.08
N LYS A 148 19.48 6.53 -12.56
CA LYS A 148 20.42 7.60 -12.92
C LYS A 148 20.04 8.32 -14.22
N GLU A 149 19.32 7.65 -15.10
CA GLU A 149 18.87 8.18 -16.40
C GLU A 149 17.52 8.92 -16.29
N LEU A 150 16.81 8.78 -15.14
CA LEU A 150 15.57 9.51 -14.93
C LEU A 150 15.82 11.03 -14.85
N PRO A 151 14.98 11.84 -15.50
CA PRO A 151 15.10 13.29 -15.40
C PRO A 151 14.86 13.73 -13.95
N VAL A 152 15.72 14.62 -13.47
CA VAL A 152 15.50 15.28 -12.19
C VAL A 152 14.37 16.29 -12.37
N THR A 153 13.21 15.99 -11.82
CA THR A 153 12.01 16.85 -11.87
C THR A 153 11.90 17.78 -10.65
N PHE A 154 12.90 17.77 -9.78
CA PHE A 154 12.92 18.56 -8.57
C PHE A 154 13.21 20.03 -8.90
N ASP A 155 12.30 20.94 -8.54
CA ASP A 155 12.49 22.38 -8.60
C ASP A 155 12.76 22.93 -7.20
N GLU A 156 14.02 23.32 -6.92
CA GLU A 156 14.45 23.83 -5.63
C GLU A 156 13.69 25.09 -5.21
N ARG A 157 13.27 25.93 -6.16
CA ARG A 157 12.49 27.14 -5.89
C ARG A 157 11.09 26.79 -5.39
N VAL A 158 10.45 25.78 -6.00
CA VAL A 158 9.15 25.28 -5.58
C VAL A 158 9.27 24.65 -4.19
N TYR A 159 10.32 23.86 -3.95
CA TYR A 159 10.59 23.25 -2.64
C TYR A 159 10.78 24.31 -1.54
N THR A 160 11.59 25.34 -1.81
CA THR A 160 11.83 26.44 -0.85
C THR A 160 10.52 27.17 -0.50
N LYS A 161 9.68 27.47 -1.50
CA LYS A 161 8.37 28.07 -1.26
C LYS A 161 7.46 27.16 -0.43
N LEU A 162 7.42 25.87 -0.74
CA LEU A 162 6.66 24.89 0.02
C LEU A 162 7.10 24.84 1.50
N CYS A 163 8.40 24.79 1.75
CA CYS A 163 8.96 24.82 3.10
C CYS A 163 8.53 26.09 3.85
N ASN A 164 8.62 27.26 3.21
CA ASN A 164 8.22 28.53 3.81
C ASN A 164 6.73 28.57 4.15
N ASP A 165 5.87 28.01 3.30
CA ASP A 165 4.45 27.90 3.57
C ASP A 165 4.16 26.99 4.79
N ILE A 166 4.86 25.85 4.87
CA ILE A 166 4.72 24.94 6.01
C ILE A 166 5.17 25.62 7.32
N TYR A 167 6.28 26.36 7.29
CA TYR A 167 6.73 27.14 8.44
C TYR A 167 5.75 28.25 8.83
N SER A 168 5.16 28.96 7.89
CA SER A 168 4.15 29.99 8.12
C SER A 168 2.92 29.40 8.83
N ILE A 169 2.43 28.25 8.37
CA ILE A 169 1.30 27.56 8.98
C ILE A 169 1.63 27.07 10.38
N LYS A 170 2.81 26.47 10.57
CA LYS A 170 3.26 26.07 11.90
C LYS A 170 3.22 27.25 12.87
N ASN A 171 3.72 28.41 12.47
CA ASN A 171 3.73 29.61 13.30
C ASN A 171 2.30 30.13 13.58
N GLY A 172 1.43 30.14 12.56
CA GLY A 172 0.01 30.48 12.73
C GLY A 172 -0.72 29.57 13.73
N LEU A 173 -0.48 28.26 13.65
CA LEU A 173 -1.05 27.29 14.60
C LEU A 173 -0.56 27.53 16.03
N VAL A 174 0.70 27.90 16.21
CA VAL A 174 1.25 28.27 17.54
C VAL A 174 0.53 29.51 18.10
N GLU A 175 0.32 30.55 17.28
CA GLU A 175 -0.40 31.75 17.72
C GLU A 175 -1.86 31.47 18.05
N ILE A 176 -2.57 30.67 17.26
CA ILE A 176 -3.93 30.21 17.56
C ILE A 176 -3.97 29.45 18.89
N SER A 177 -3.01 28.54 19.11
CA SER A 177 -2.93 27.80 20.37
C SER A 177 -2.71 28.69 21.58
N LYS A 178 -1.86 29.73 21.45
CA LYS A 178 -1.66 30.72 22.52
C LYS A 178 -2.91 31.54 22.80
N ALA A 179 -3.62 31.97 21.76
CA ALA A 179 -4.86 32.72 21.87
C ALA A 179 -5.97 31.91 22.56
N ALA A 180 -6.13 30.64 22.17
CA ALA A 180 -7.10 29.73 22.77
C ALA A 180 -6.84 29.50 24.26
N LYS A 181 -5.56 29.33 24.66
CA LYS A 181 -5.21 29.21 26.08
C LYS A 181 -5.51 30.45 26.89
N LYS A 182 -5.33 31.65 26.33
CA LYS A 182 -5.70 32.91 27.01
C LYS A 182 -7.21 33.07 27.16
N GLY A 183 -8.00 32.67 26.16
CA GLY A 183 -9.46 32.76 26.20
C GLY A 183 -10.10 31.72 27.11
N SER A 184 -9.43 30.62 27.47
CA SER A 184 -9.93 29.61 28.42
C SER A 184 -9.65 29.95 29.89
N MET A 185 -8.90 31.01 30.17
CA MET A 185 -8.55 31.48 31.53
C MET A 185 -9.38 32.74 31.96
N SER A 186 -10.25 33.21 31.11
CA SER A 186 -11.26 34.25 31.37
C SER A 186 -12.64 33.65 31.53
#